data_c75537d7e477b7fc911ed9fa6ab8a155
#
_entry.id   c75537d7e477b7fc911ed9fa6ab8a155
#
_cell.length_a   1.000
_cell.length_b   1.000
_cell.length_c   1.000
_cell.angle_alpha   90.00
_cell.angle_beta   90.00
_cell.angle_gamma   90.00
#
_symmetry.space_group_name_H-M   'P 1'
#
loop_
_entity.id
_entity.type
_entity.pdbx_description
1 polymer ?
#
loop_
_entity_poly.entity_id
_entity_poly.type
_entity_poly.pdbx_seq_one_letter_code
_entity_poly.pdbx_strand_id
1 'polypeptide(L)'
;MGISPRTITLWRRLVKPTSMGTVRTDRWAAWLLSRRQGGAQQPSDDVMKWLRTVRDQVLVGAQLQPDDVLLDVGCGDGLIGFGALELLSEQGRVIFSDISRDLLDRCQTIADGLGVVSRCRFVQASADDLGAVSTSSVDIVTTRSVLIYVADKARAFAEFHRVLRPAGRLSVFEPINRFTFPEPTGVFDGFDLRALSDTIIAKVNAAFSVGAAERAPMMDFDERDLVAMAEEVGFGDIHLTYEVEINPRPPQDWVRYLNSSGNPLSPTLNEALHQSLMPAERERFVAAMRPLVEQGRGSLRRAKAYLSARRVQ
;
A
#
# COMPACT_ATOMS: atom_id res chain seq x y z
N MET A 1 -6.19 20.53 14.79
CA MET A 1 -7.65 20.68 14.52
C MET A 1 -8.17 19.31 14.08
N GLY A 2 -9.17 18.76 14.75
CA GLY A 2 -9.66 17.41 14.49
C GLY A 2 -10.53 17.35 13.24
N ILE A 3 -10.34 16.30 12.46
CA ILE A 3 -11.11 15.98 11.24
C ILE A 3 -12.57 15.77 11.61
N SER A 4 -13.49 16.39 10.85
CA SER A 4 -14.92 16.27 11.09
C SER A 4 -15.40 14.82 10.96
N PRO A 5 -16.17 14.28 11.92
CA PRO A 5 -16.69 12.91 11.86
C PRO A 5 -17.61 12.66 10.64
N ARG A 6 -18.14 13.68 10.00
CA ARG A 6 -19.08 13.58 8.87
C ARG A 6 -18.44 13.03 7.60
N THR A 7 -17.21 13.43 7.27
CA THR A 7 -16.53 13.02 6.03
C THR A 7 -16.06 11.58 6.10
N ILE A 8 -15.61 11.12 7.28
CA ILE A 8 -15.23 9.71 7.53
C ILE A 8 -16.42 8.76 7.30
N THR A 9 -17.62 9.19 7.68
CA THR A 9 -18.85 8.40 7.50
C THR A 9 -19.26 8.35 6.03
N LEU A 10 -19.02 9.41 5.26
CA LEU A 10 -19.30 9.48 3.82
C LEU A 10 -18.31 8.58 3.02
N TRP A 11 -17.02 8.65 3.29
CA TRP A 11 -16.03 7.78 2.64
C TRP A 11 -16.36 6.28 2.91
N ARG A 12 -16.71 5.91 4.15
CA ARG A 12 -17.20 4.55 4.48
C ARG A 12 -18.45 4.14 3.71
N ARG A 13 -19.37 5.07 3.40
CA ARG A 13 -20.59 4.77 2.64
C ARG A 13 -20.33 4.62 1.15
N LEU A 14 -19.39 5.38 0.60
CA LEU A 14 -19.07 5.40 -0.83
C LEU A 14 -18.07 4.29 -1.23
N VAL A 15 -17.28 3.78 -0.28
CA VAL A 15 -16.39 2.62 -0.45
C VAL A 15 -17.16 1.29 -0.56
N LYS A 16 -18.51 1.28 -0.45
CA LYS A 16 -19.29 0.06 -0.75
C LYS A 16 -19.06 -0.35 -2.19
N PRO A 17 -18.86 -1.67 -2.46
CA PRO A 17 -18.80 -2.14 -3.83
C PRO A 17 -20.13 -1.83 -4.51
N THR A 18 -20.14 -0.91 -5.44
CA THR A 18 -21.17 -0.86 -6.47
C THR A 18 -21.08 -2.18 -7.24
N SER A 19 -22.20 -2.83 -7.47
CA SER A 19 -22.29 -4.02 -8.32
C SER A 19 -21.78 -3.64 -9.72
N MET A 20 -20.46 -3.77 -9.91
CA MET A 20 -19.85 -3.64 -11.23
C MET A 20 -20.29 -4.85 -12.05
N GLY A 21 -20.97 -4.60 -13.16
CA GLY A 21 -21.20 -5.61 -14.18
C GLY A 21 -19.89 -6.33 -14.53
N THR A 22 -19.93 -7.46 -15.21
CA THR A 22 -18.84 -8.39 -15.54
C THR A 22 -17.69 -7.80 -16.39
N VAL A 23 -17.25 -6.58 -16.11
CA VAL A 23 -16.03 -5.99 -16.64
C VAL A 23 -14.86 -6.59 -15.88
N ARG A 24 -13.91 -7.17 -16.60
CA ARG A 24 -12.71 -7.79 -16.04
C ARG A 24 -11.85 -6.71 -15.39
N THR A 25 -11.95 -6.59 -14.06
CA THR A 25 -11.16 -5.65 -13.24
C THR A 25 -9.67 -5.96 -13.34
N ASP A 26 -8.82 -4.95 -13.41
CA ASP A 26 -7.39 -5.15 -13.41
C ASP A 26 -6.88 -5.74 -12.07
N ARG A 27 -5.65 -6.28 -12.06
CA ARG A 27 -5.11 -7.01 -10.89
C ARG A 27 -4.97 -6.14 -9.64
N TRP A 28 -4.71 -4.84 -9.80
CA TRP A 28 -4.51 -3.90 -8.69
C TRP A 28 -5.83 -3.60 -8.00
N ALA A 29 -6.85 -3.27 -8.78
CA ALA A 29 -8.18 -3.03 -8.28
C ALA A 29 -8.80 -4.31 -7.70
N ALA A 30 -8.65 -5.46 -8.37
CA ALA A 30 -9.11 -6.75 -7.87
C ALA A 30 -8.47 -7.11 -6.52
N TRP A 31 -7.18 -6.83 -6.35
CA TRP A 31 -6.50 -7.05 -5.08
C TRP A 31 -6.98 -6.07 -4.00
N LEU A 32 -6.92 -4.77 -4.26
CA LEU A 32 -7.20 -3.74 -3.26
C LEU A 32 -8.64 -3.83 -2.74
N LEU A 33 -9.60 -4.10 -3.64
CA LEU A 33 -11.03 -4.08 -3.34
C LEU A 33 -11.60 -5.42 -2.83
N SER A 34 -10.88 -6.54 -3.03
CA SER A 34 -11.38 -7.86 -2.68
C SER A 34 -10.31 -8.74 -2.02
N ARG A 35 -9.24 -9.11 -2.75
CA ARG A 35 -8.28 -10.14 -2.33
C ARG A 35 -7.49 -9.76 -1.08
N ARG A 36 -7.17 -8.48 -0.90
CA ARG A 36 -6.47 -7.96 0.28
C ARG A 36 -7.19 -8.27 1.59
N GLN A 37 -8.51 -8.34 1.55
CA GLN A 37 -9.36 -8.56 2.72
C GLN A 37 -9.99 -9.96 2.77
N GLY A 38 -9.50 -10.90 1.95
CA GLY A 38 -10.03 -12.26 1.90
C GLY A 38 -11.50 -12.32 1.48
N GLY A 39 -11.92 -11.43 0.57
CA GLY A 39 -13.30 -11.32 0.09
C GLY A 39 -14.24 -10.51 1.01
N ALA A 40 -13.77 -10.02 2.17
CA ALA A 40 -14.58 -9.17 3.02
C ALA A 40 -14.84 -7.80 2.35
N GLN A 41 -16.09 -7.33 2.43
CA GLN A 41 -16.50 -6.07 1.80
C GLN A 41 -15.85 -4.83 2.39
N GLN A 42 -15.36 -4.90 3.63
CA GLN A 42 -14.72 -3.78 4.33
C GLN A 42 -13.54 -4.27 5.19
N PRO A 43 -12.48 -3.45 5.33
CA PRO A 43 -11.43 -3.68 6.30
C PRO A 43 -11.99 -3.70 7.74
N SER A 44 -11.33 -4.43 8.65
CA SER A 44 -11.65 -4.35 10.08
C SER A 44 -11.39 -2.95 10.64
N ASP A 45 -11.98 -2.65 11.80
CA ASP A 45 -11.78 -1.34 12.46
C ASP A 45 -10.31 -1.10 12.81
N ASP A 46 -9.55 -2.13 13.18
CA ASP A 46 -8.12 -2.01 13.46
C ASP A 46 -7.31 -1.68 12.19
N VAL A 47 -7.63 -2.33 11.06
CA VAL A 47 -7.01 -1.99 9.77
C VAL A 47 -7.37 -0.56 9.38
N MET A 48 -8.60 -0.14 9.57
CA MET A 48 -9.04 1.22 9.29
C MET A 48 -8.35 2.25 10.20
N LYS A 49 -8.17 1.94 11.47
CA LYS A 49 -7.42 2.79 12.41
C LYS A 49 -5.97 2.94 11.98
N TRP A 50 -5.32 1.83 11.63
CA TRP A 50 -3.95 1.83 11.11
C TRP A 50 -3.81 2.65 9.82
N LEU A 51 -4.71 2.46 8.85
CA LEU A 51 -4.71 3.22 7.58
C LEU A 51 -4.83 4.73 7.81
N ARG A 52 -5.67 5.15 8.78
CA ARG A 52 -5.81 6.56 9.15
C ARG A 52 -4.51 7.10 9.76
N THR A 53 -3.89 6.34 10.66
CA THR A 53 -2.59 6.75 11.25
C THR A 53 -1.55 6.96 10.17
N VAL A 54 -1.43 6.04 9.21
CA VAL A 54 -0.49 6.16 8.08
C VAL A 54 -0.83 7.39 7.22
N ARG A 55 -2.12 7.57 6.85
CA ARG A 55 -2.57 8.76 6.11
C ARG A 55 -2.18 10.05 6.81
N ASP A 56 -2.50 10.14 8.09
CA ASP A 56 -2.27 11.36 8.87
C ASP A 56 -0.78 11.66 9.00
N GLN A 57 0.08 10.65 9.17
CA GLN A 57 1.53 10.85 9.19
C GLN A 57 2.08 11.30 7.84
N VAL A 58 1.60 10.74 6.72
CA VAL A 58 1.97 11.19 5.37
C VAL A 58 1.55 12.65 5.16
N LEU A 59 0.34 13.02 5.55
CA LEU A 59 -0.17 14.40 5.40
C LEU A 59 0.56 15.39 6.32
N VAL A 60 0.97 14.97 7.51
CA VAL A 60 1.83 15.78 8.39
C VAL A 60 3.20 16.00 7.75
N GLY A 61 3.83 14.95 7.22
CA GLY A 61 5.11 15.06 6.49
C GLY A 61 5.02 15.96 5.26
N ALA A 62 3.85 16.00 4.60
CA ALA A 62 3.58 16.85 3.45
C ALA A 62 3.46 18.35 3.80
N GLN A 63 3.24 18.72 5.06
CA GLN A 63 3.13 20.12 5.52
C GLN A 63 2.17 20.97 4.67
N LEU A 64 0.96 20.42 4.43
CA LEU A 64 -0.07 21.03 3.57
C LEU A 64 -0.31 22.51 3.88
N GLN A 65 -0.39 23.32 2.81
CA GLN A 65 -0.87 24.69 2.85
C GLN A 65 -2.26 24.76 2.21
N PRO A 66 -3.10 25.73 2.57
CA PRO A 66 -4.51 25.74 2.16
C PRO A 66 -4.75 25.57 0.66
N ASP A 67 -3.95 26.21 -0.20
CA ASP A 67 -4.17 26.31 -1.64
C ASP A 67 -3.24 25.41 -2.46
N ASP A 68 -2.55 24.46 -1.82
CA ASP A 68 -1.61 23.55 -2.48
C ASP A 68 -2.26 22.71 -3.58
N VAL A 69 -1.47 22.42 -4.59
CA VAL A 69 -1.73 21.36 -5.58
C VAL A 69 -0.94 20.11 -5.15
N LEU A 70 -1.66 19.09 -4.72
CA LEU A 70 -1.09 17.82 -4.27
C LEU A 70 -1.21 16.76 -5.38
N LEU A 71 -0.12 16.05 -5.67
CA LEU A 71 -0.09 14.84 -6.50
C LEU A 71 0.03 13.62 -5.58
N ASP A 72 -1.00 12.76 -5.57
CA ASP A 72 -1.02 11.47 -4.87
C ASP A 72 -0.64 10.37 -5.85
N VAL A 73 0.60 9.87 -5.78
CA VAL A 73 1.16 8.88 -6.71
C VAL A 73 0.86 7.47 -6.20
N GLY A 74 0.28 6.63 -7.07
CA GLY A 74 -0.23 5.32 -6.68
C GLY A 74 -1.39 5.46 -5.68
N CYS A 75 -2.34 6.32 -6.00
CA CYS A 75 -3.40 6.77 -5.09
C CYS A 75 -4.32 5.63 -4.59
N GLY A 76 -4.36 4.49 -5.30
CA GLY A 76 -5.25 3.39 -4.98
C GLY A 76 -6.72 3.81 -4.95
N ASP A 77 -7.40 3.60 -3.83
CA ASP A 77 -8.78 4.05 -3.59
C ASP A 77 -8.87 5.47 -3.01
N GLY A 78 -7.79 6.25 -3.08
CA GLY A 78 -7.75 7.68 -2.76
C GLY A 78 -7.55 8.02 -1.29
N LEU A 79 -7.02 7.11 -0.47
CA LEU A 79 -6.87 7.32 0.99
C LEU A 79 -6.14 8.64 1.33
N ILE A 80 -5.02 8.93 0.68
CA ILE A 80 -4.22 10.14 0.94
C ILE A 80 -4.87 11.34 0.29
N GLY A 81 -5.20 11.24 -1.01
CA GLY A 81 -5.75 12.36 -1.78
C GLY A 81 -7.07 12.89 -1.21
N PHE A 82 -8.01 12.02 -0.83
CA PHE A 82 -9.25 12.47 -0.19
C PHE A 82 -9.01 13.03 1.22
N GLY A 83 -8.05 12.46 1.98
CA GLY A 83 -7.63 13.03 3.25
C GLY A 83 -7.04 14.43 3.10
N ALA A 84 -6.27 14.68 2.03
CA ALA A 84 -5.74 16.00 1.73
C ALA A 84 -6.87 17.01 1.38
N LEU A 85 -7.87 16.61 0.58
CA LEU A 85 -9.01 17.47 0.22
C LEU A 85 -9.81 17.98 1.42
N GLU A 86 -9.80 17.21 2.54
CA GLU A 86 -10.44 17.64 3.80
C GLU A 86 -9.68 18.78 4.51
N LEU A 87 -8.37 18.89 4.26
CA LEU A 87 -7.47 19.86 4.91
C LEU A 87 -7.18 21.07 4.02
N LEU A 88 -7.28 20.91 2.72
CA LEU A 88 -7.09 21.97 1.73
C LEU A 88 -8.30 22.90 1.67
N SER A 89 -8.07 24.17 1.33
CA SER A 89 -9.15 25.14 1.03
C SER A 89 -9.94 24.76 -0.24
N GLU A 90 -10.95 25.55 -0.59
CA GLU A 90 -11.69 25.37 -1.85
C GLU A 90 -10.81 25.59 -3.10
N GLN A 91 -9.70 26.31 -2.97
CA GLN A 91 -8.75 26.57 -4.05
C GLN A 91 -7.75 25.42 -4.21
N GLY A 92 -7.48 24.65 -3.15
CA GLY A 92 -6.57 23.51 -3.19
C GLY A 92 -7.06 22.41 -4.12
N ARG A 93 -6.13 21.70 -4.76
CA ARG A 93 -6.39 20.70 -5.81
C ARG A 93 -5.64 19.42 -5.51
N VAL A 94 -6.20 18.28 -5.92
CA VAL A 94 -5.55 16.98 -5.85
C VAL A 94 -5.52 16.34 -7.24
N ILE A 95 -4.34 15.86 -7.62
CA ILE A 95 -4.12 15.01 -8.78
C ILE A 95 -3.95 13.58 -8.26
N PHE A 96 -4.88 12.71 -8.58
CA PHE A 96 -4.82 11.27 -8.31
C PHE A 96 -4.11 10.59 -9.47
N SER A 97 -2.98 9.91 -9.20
CA SER A 97 -2.24 9.16 -10.19
C SER A 97 -2.13 7.69 -9.79
N ASP A 98 -2.42 6.78 -10.72
CA ASP A 98 -2.29 5.34 -10.53
C ASP A 98 -2.07 4.64 -11.87
N ILE A 99 -1.47 3.45 -11.86
CA ILE A 99 -1.36 2.61 -13.06
C ILE A 99 -2.69 1.91 -13.38
N SER A 100 -3.56 1.73 -12.38
CA SER A 100 -4.87 1.10 -12.47
C SER A 100 -5.92 2.11 -12.91
N ARG A 101 -6.45 1.92 -14.11
CA ARG A 101 -7.58 2.71 -14.59
C ARG A 101 -8.83 2.50 -13.73
N ASP A 102 -9.09 1.28 -13.31
CA ASP A 102 -10.25 0.93 -12.49
C ASP A 102 -10.23 1.64 -11.13
N LEU A 103 -9.05 1.79 -10.51
CA LEU A 103 -8.90 2.55 -9.25
C LEU A 103 -9.10 4.05 -9.47
N LEU A 104 -8.62 4.61 -10.58
CA LEU A 104 -8.87 6.01 -10.93
C LEU A 104 -10.36 6.29 -11.18
N ASP A 105 -11.05 5.41 -11.92
CA ASP A 105 -12.49 5.53 -12.16
C ASP A 105 -13.29 5.43 -10.86
N ARG A 106 -12.83 4.60 -9.92
CA ARG A 106 -13.38 4.56 -8.56
C ARG A 106 -13.14 5.85 -7.80
N CYS A 107 -11.92 6.41 -7.83
CA CYS A 107 -11.64 7.70 -7.22
C CYS A 107 -12.52 8.81 -7.82
N GLN A 108 -12.73 8.81 -9.13
CA GLN A 108 -13.64 9.75 -9.78
C GLN A 108 -15.08 9.59 -9.26
N THR A 109 -15.58 8.37 -9.17
CA THR A 109 -16.91 8.09 -8.61
C THR A 109 -17.05 8.58 -7.17
N ILE A 110 -16.02 8.40 -6.34
CA ILE A 110 -15.99 8.89 -4.97
C ILE A 110 -15.99 10.43 -4.95
N ALA A 111 -15.17 11.07 -5.79
CA ALA A 111 -15.09 12.53 -5.88
C ALA A 111 -16.42 13.18 -6.33
N ASP A 112 -17.11 12.54 -7.28
CA ASP A 112 -18.46 12.94 -7.72
C ASP A 112 -19.46 12.85 -6.57
N GLY A 113 -19.47 11.72 -5.87
CA GLY A 113 -20.35 11.48 -4.71
C GLY A 113 -20.10 12.42 -3.52
N LEU A 114 -18.86 12.94 -3.39
CA LEU A 114 -18.48 13.95 -2.39
C LEU A 114 -18.70 15.38 -2.86
N GLY A 115 -19.01 15.61 -4.16
CA GLY A 115 -19.16 16.94 -4.76
C GLY A 115 -17.84 17.71 -4.90
N VAL A 116 -16.69 17.00 -4.94
CA VAL A 116 -15.35 17.62 -5.00
C VAL A 116 -14.62 17.38 -6.33
N VAL A 117 -15.27 16.78 -7.32
CA VAL A 117 -14.66 16.41 -8.60
C VAL A 117 -14.01 17.59 -9.33
N SER A 118 -14.55 18.80 -9.20
CA SER A 118 -13.99 20.03 -9.77
C SER A 118 -12.61 20.40 -9.20
N ARG A 119 -12.24 19.82 -8.07
CA ARG A 119 -10.94 19.99 -7.40
C ARG A 119 -9.99 18.82 -7.69
N CYS A 120 -10.41 17.83 -8.47
CA CYS A 120 -9.70 16.59 -8.72
C CYS A 120 -9.29 16.46 -10.18
N ARG A 121 -8.11 15.90 -10.41
CA ARG A 121 -7.65 15.43 -11.72
C ARG A 121 -7.22 13.97 -11.58
N PHE A 122 -7.52 13.14 -12.58
CA PHE A 122 -7.18 11.70 -12.57
C PHE A 122 -6.24 11.42 -13.73
N VAL A 123 -5.07 10.84 -13.42
CA VAL A 123 -3.98 10.63 -14.37
C VAL A 123 -3.50 9.19 -14.30
N GLN A 124 -3.61 8.45 -15.39
CA GLN A 124 -3.04 7.11 -15.46
C GLN A 124 -1.55 7.23 -15.77
N ALA A 125 -0.71 6.88 -14.81
CA ALA A 125 0.75 6.98 -14.91
C ALA A 125 1.43 6.04 -13.90
N SER A 126 2.67 5.61 -14.22
CA SER A 126 3.56 4.95 -13.27
C SER A 126 4.33 5.98 -12.46
N ALA A 127 4.80 5.61 -11.27
CA ALA A 127 5.60 6.50 -10.42
C ALA A 127 6.95 6.89 -11.06
N ASP A 128 7.52 6.03 -11.89
CA ASP A 128 8.75 6.24 -12.65
C ASP A 128 8.53 6.86 -14.05
N ASP A 129 7.27 7.16 -14.39
CA ASP A 129 6.90 7.88 -15.63
C ASP A 129 5.64 8.74 -15.38
N LEU A 130 5.85 9.93 -14.85
CA LEU A 130 4.83 10.94 -14.62
C LEU A 130 4.72 11.94 -15.79
N GLY A 131 5.03 11.53 -17.02
CA GLY A 131 5.06 12.41 -18.20
C GLY A 131 3.78 13.19 -18.47
N ALA A 132 2.62 12.71 -17.99
CA ALA A 132 1.34 13.41 -18.07
C ALA A 132 1.19 14.56 -17.02
N VAL A 133 2.14 14.69 -16.08
CA VAL A 133 2.22 15.79 -15.11
C VAL A 133 3.37 16.71 -15.48
N SER A 134 3.07 17.98 -15.70
CA SER A 134 4.05 18.97 -16.15
C SER A 134 5.15 19.19 -15.10
N THR A 135 6.35 19.56 -15.58
CA THR A 135 7.47 19.97 -14.72
C THR A 135 7.08 21.16 -13.85
N SER A 136 7.51 21.17 -12.59
CA SER A 136 7.30 22.26 -11.63
C SER A 136 5.84 22.74 -11.57
N SER A 137 4.89 21.81 -11.50
CA SER A 137 3.44 22.09 -11.55
C SER A 137 2.68 21.79 -10.26
N VAL A 138 3.31 21.07 -9.33
CA VAL A 138 2.66 20.68 -8.07
C VAL A 138 3.48 21.17 -6.86
N ASP A 139 2.80 21.42 -5.76
CA ASP A 139 3.42 21.88 -4.51
C ASP A 139 3.82 20.71 -3.62
N ILE A 140 3.12 19.59 -3.75
CA ILE A 140 3.31 18.40 -2.93
C ILE A 140 3.23 17.14 -3.79
N VAL A 141 4.11 16.19 -3.50
CA VAL A 141 4.00 14.80 -3.94
C VAL A 141 3.84 13.92 -2.70
N THR A 142 2.83 13.07 -2.72
CA THR A 142 2.65 12.01 -1.72
C THR A 142 2.66 10.63 -2.38
N THR A 143 3.16 9.62 -1.66
CA THR A 143 3.03 8.22 -2.07
C THR A 143 2.97 7.32 -0.86
N ARG A 144 2.23 6.19 -0.98
CA ARG A 144 2.04 5.22 0.08
C ARG A 144 2.05 3.79 -0.44
N SER A 145 3.11 3.05 -0.10
CA SER A 145 3.27 1.64 -0.49
C SER A 145 3.24 1.46 -2.02
N VAL A 146 4.01 2.27 -2.72
CA VAL A 146 4.11 2.30 -4.19
C VAL A 146 5.51 1.90 -4.64
N LEU A 147 6.56 2.47 -4.01
CA LEU A 147 7.95 2.20 -4.40
C LEU A 147 8.30 0.72 -4.27
N ILE A 148 7.65 -0.01 -3.35
CA ILE A 148 7.78 -1.48 -3.26
C ILE A 148 7.41 -2.21 -4.55
N TYR A 149 6.72 -1.59 -5.49
CA TYR A 149 6.32 -2.19 -6.78
C TYR A 149 7.06 -1.61 -7.97
N VAL A 150 7.83 -0.53 -7.78
CA VAL A 150 8.55 0.18 -8.83
C VAL A 150 9.93 -0.43 -9.00
N ALA A 151 10.27 -0.84 -10.22
CA ALA A 151 11.59 -1.42 -10.52
C ALA A 151 12.68 -0.34 -10.48
N ASP A 152 12.44 0.81 -11.10
CA ASP A 152 13.37 1.94 -11.12
C ASP A 152 12.92 3.03 -10.13
N LYS A 153 13.25 2.82 -8.85
CA LYS A 153 12.91 3.76 -7.78
C LYS A 153 13.66 5.09 -7.88
N ALA A 154 14.91 5.05 -8.37
CA ALA A 154 15.70 6.27 -8.58
C ALA A 154 15.01 7.17 -9.61
N ARG A 155 14.48 6.58 -10.70
CA ARG A 155 13.70 7.32 -11.69
C ARG A 155 12.39 7.85 -11.10
N ALA A 156 11.73 7.11 -10.22
CA ALA A 156 10.55 7.62 -9.54
C ALA A 156 10.88 8.87 -8.69
N PHE A 157 11.99 8.86 -7.93
CA PHE A 157 12.45 10.05 -7.19
C PHE A 157 12.79 11.21 -8.13
N ALA A 158 13.41 10.94 -9.29
CA ALA A 158 13.67 11.96 -10.30
C ALA A 158 12.38 12.59 -10.86
N GLU A 159 11.35 11.77 -11.11
CA GLU A 159 10.03 12.24 -11.53
C GLU A 159 9.33 13.05 -10.43
N PHE A 160 9.38 12.62 -9.16
CA PHE A 160 8.87 13.39 -8.03
C PHE A 160 9.54 14.76 -7.94
N HIS A 161 10.87 14.79 -8.05
CA HIS A 161 11.62 16.05 -8.08
C HIS A 161 11.24 16.92 -9.27
N ARG A 162 11.10 16.35 -10.46
CA ARG A 162 10.76 17.08 -11.69
C ARG A 162 9.40 17.78 -11.60
N VAL A 163 8.36 17.09 -11.12
CA VAL A 163 6.99 17.62 -11.09
C VAL A 163 6.77 18.63 -9.95
N LEU A 164 7.53 18.55 -8.87
CA LEU A 164 7.48 19.52 -7.78
C LEU A 164 7.97 20.89 -8.22
N ARG A 165 7.34 21.95 -7.74
CA ARG A 165 7.85 23.33 -7.82
C ARG A 165 9.09 23.49 -6.95
N PRO A 166 9.91 24.54 -7.18
CA PRO A 166 10.94 24.93 -6.21
C PRO A 166 10.33 25.08 -4.81
N ALA A 167 11.02 24.60 -3.80
CA ALA A 167 10.55 24.49 -2.41
C ALA A 167 9.32 23.57 -2.19
N GLY A 168 8.91 22.82 -3.21
CA GLY A 168 7.87 21.79 -3.10
C GLY A 168 8.27 20.65 -2.17
N ARG A 169 7.30 19.91 -1.67
CA ARG A 169 7.45 18.93 -0.58
C ARG A 169 7.12 17.53 -1.06
N LEU A 170 7.95 16.59 -0.66
CA LEU A 170 7.75 15.14 -0.84
C LEU A 170 7.38 14.51 0.49
N SER A 171 6.39 13.61 0.50
CA SER A 171 6.08 12.77 1.67
C SER A 171 5.78 11.35 1.23
N VAL A 172 6.57 10.41 1.71
CA VAL A 172 6.59 8.99 1.32
C VAL A 172 6.33 8.12 2.53
N PHE A 173 5.50 7.09 2.37
CA PHE A 173 5.41 5.96 3.28
C PHE A 173 5.69 4.67 2.53
N GLU A 174 6.65 3.88 3.01
CA GLU A 174 6.93 2.56 2.46
C GLU A 174 7.12 1.49 3.54
N PRO A 175 6.58 0.28 3.35
CA PRO A 175 6.98 -0.87 4.14
C PRO A 175 8.39 -1.30 3.76
N ILE A 176 9.21 -1.66 4.77
CA ILE A 176 10.58 -2.15 4.57
C ILE A 176 10.58 -3.66 4.74
N ASN A 177 10.34 -4.37 3.63
CA ASN A 177 10.15 -5.82 3.63
C ASN A 177 11.44 -6.59 3.97
N ARG A 178 12.62 -6.04 3.67
CA ARG A 178 13.92 -6.64 4.03
C ARG A 178 14.09 -6.88 5.54
N PHE A 179 13.35 -6.15 6.37
CA PHE A 179 13.32 -6.41 7.81
C PHE A 179 12.60 -7.72 8.17
N THR A 180 11.56 -8.08 7.43
CA THR A 180 10.73 -9.24 7.72
C THR A 180 11.22 -10.49 7.01
N PHE A 181 11.72 -10.34 5.78
CA PHE A 181 12.08 -11.45 4.91
C PHE A 181 13.59 -11.49 4.61
N PRO A 182 14.16 -12.71 4.42
CA PRO A 182 13.49 -14.00 4.56
C PRO A 182 13.15 -14.35 6.01
N GLU A 183 12.07 -15.08 6.21
CA GLU A 183 11.74 -15.63 7.53
C GLU A 183 12.67 -16.79 7.89
N PRO A 184 12.86 -17.08 9.21
CA PRO A 184 13.60 -18.23 9.67
C PRO A 184 13.03 -19.54 9.16
N THR A 185 13.87 -20.56 8.97
CA THR A 185 13.43 -21.92 8.59
C THR A 185 12.36 -22.45 9.55
N GLY A 186 11.29 -23.00 8.99
CA GLY A 186 10.17 -23.53 9.78
C GLY A 186 9.17 -22.46 10.27
N VAL A 187 9.39 -21.20 9.94
CA VAL A 187 8.42 -20.12 10.16
C VAL A 187 7.73 -19.80 8.85
N PHE A 188 6.42 -19.63 8.87
CA PHE A 188 5.63 -19.20 7.74
C PHE A 188 4.66 -18.09 8.18
N ASP A 189 4.79 -16.92 7.59
CA ASP A 189 4.02 -15.71 7.92
C ASP A 189 3.99 -15.42 9.43
N GLY A 190 5.15 -15.60 10.08
CA GLY A 190 5.33 -15.38 11.52
C GLY A 190 4.79 -16.51 12.42
N PHE A 191 4.27 -17.59 11.87
CA PHE A 191 3.81 -18.75 12.63
C PHE A 191 4.88 -19.86 12.65
N ASP A 192 5.08 -20.47 13.81
CA ASP A 192 6.02 -21.57 14.00
C ASP A 192 5.42 -22.89 13.51
N LEU A 193 5.89 -23.39 12.41
CA LEU A 193 5.51 -24.66 11.79
C LEU A 193 6.59 -25.73 11.86
N ARG A 194 7.61 -25.58 12.71
CA ARG A 194 8.73 -26.57 12.84
C ARG A 194 8.27 -27.98 13.21
N ALA A 195 7.08 -28.13 13.75
CA ALA A 195 6.46 -29.46 13.98
C ALA A 195 5.95 -30.11 12.67
N LEU A 196 5.85 -29.35 11.57
CA LEU A 196 5.46 -29.83 10.26
C LEU A 196 6.71 -30.23 9.47
N SER A 197 6.56 -31.16 8.52
CA SER A 197 7.66 -31.54 7.63
C SER A 197 8.20 -30.37 6.83
N ASP A 198 9.53 -30.17 6.83
CA ASP A 198 10.21 -29.14 6.03
C ASP A 198 9.85 -29.23 4.54
N THR A 199 9.60 -30.42 4.02
CA THR A 199 9.19 -30.64 2.63
C THR A 199 7.84 -29.98 2.32
N ILE A 200 6.88 -30.03 3.24
CA ILE A 200 5.57 -29.39 3.06
C ILE A 200 5.73 -27.87 3.06
N ILE A 201 6.49 -27.34 4.01
CA ILE A 201 6.75 -25.89 4.11
C ILE A 201 7.48 -25.40 2.85
N ALA A 202 8.49 -26.14 2.39
CA ALA A 202 9.25 -25.81 1.19
C ALA A 202 8.36 -25.77 -0.07
N LYS A 203 7.42 -26.71 -0.22
CA LYS A 203 6.46 -26.72 -1.34
C LYS A 203 5.56 -25.48 -1.32
N VAL A 204 5.04 -25.09 -0.15
CA VAL A 204 4.22 -23.90 0.00
C VAL A 204 5.02 -22.64 -0.33
N ASN A 205 6.24 -22.51 0.21
CA ASN A 205 7.13 -21.39 -0.09
C ASN A 205 7.47 -21.32 -1.59
N ALA A 206 7.64 -22.46 -2.26
CA ALA A 206 7.87 -22.50 -3.70
C ALA A 206 6.68 -21.95 -4.50
N ALA A 207 5.44 -22.21 -4.06
CA ALA A 207 4.25 -21.62 -4.71
C ALA A 207 4.24 -20.08 -4.58
N PHE A 208 4.68 -19.55 -3.43
CA PHE A 208 4.86 -18.10 -3.27
C PHE A 208 6.08 -17.55 -4.03
N SER A 209 7.00 -18.39 -4.47
CA SER A 209 8.16 -17.97 -5.28
C SER A 209 7.84 -17.82 -6.77
N VAL A 210 6.71 -18.33 -7.25
CA VAL A 210 6.23 -18.08 -8.62
C VAL A 210 6.04 -16.57 -8.80
N GLY A 211 6.61 -15.99 -9.88
CA GLY A 211 6.60 -14.54 -10.12
C GLY A 211 7.56 -13.75 -9.21
N ALA A 212 8.58 -14.39 -8.64
CA ALA A 212 9.56 -13.72 -7.77
C ALA A 212 10.25 -12.53 -8.47
N ALA A 213 10.49 -12.61 -9.77
CA ALA A 213 11.09 -11.51 -10.54
C ALA A 213 10.21 -10.24 -10.54
N GLU A 214 8.88 -10.39 -10.65
CA GLU A 214 7.96 -9.25 -10.56
C GLU A 214 7.91 -8.65 -9.14
N ARG A 215 8.24 -9.45 -8.11
CA ARG A 215 8.27 -9.01 -6.71
C ARG A 215 9.66 -8.59 -6.22
N ALA A 216 10.70 -8.74 -7.04
CA ALA A 216 12.05 -8.32 -6.67
C ALA A 216 12.08 -6.86 -6.16
N PRO A 217 11.35 -5.91 -6.76
CA PRO A 217 11.28 -4.53 -6.28
C PRO A 217 10.78 -4.38 -4.83
N MET A 218 10.03 -5.36 -4.33
CA MET A 218 9.54 -5.33 -2.94
C MET A 218 10.63 -5.61 -1.90
N MET A 219 11.79 -6.12 -2.34
CA MET A 219 12.87 -6.61 -1.50
C MET A 219 14.23 -5.97 -1.81
N ASP A 220 14.31 -5.06 -2.77
CA ASP A 220 15.57 -4.54 -3.30
C ASP A 220 16.01 -3.22 -2.65
N PHE A 221 15.30 -2.72 -1.66
CA PHE A 221 15.61 -1.49 -0.95
C PHE A 221 15.37 -1.57 0.56
N ASP A 222 15.96 -0.63 1.28
CA ASP A 222 15.71 -0.37 2.70
C ASP A 222 15.52 1.15 2.96
N GLU A 223 15.49 1.53 4.22
CA GLU A 223 15.27 2.93 4.63
C GLU A 223 16.42 3.86 4.23
N ARG A 224 17.64 3.35 4.10
CA ARG A 224 18.82 4.13 3.69
C ARG A 224 18.78 4.43 2.20
N ASP A 225 18.34 3.46 1.41
CA ASP A 225 18.18 3.63 -0.03
C ASP A 225 17.17 4.73 -0.34
N LEU A 226 16.10 4.88 0.46
CA LEU A 226 15.13 5.97 0.31
C LEU A 226 15.79 7.34 0.51
N VAL A 227 16.66 7.47 1.51
CA VAL A 227 17.42 8.72 1.76
C VAL A 227 18.39 8.97 0.62
N ALA A 228 19.19 7.97 0.23
CA ALA A 228 20.19 8.11 -0.83
C ALA A 228 19.56 8.55 -2.16
N MET A 229 18.45 7.92 -2.56
CA MET A 229 17.73 8.30 -3.80
C MET A 229 17.18 9.72 -3.73
N ALA A 230 16.71 10.18 -2.56
CA ALA A 230 16.25 11.55 -2.40
C ALA A 230 17.40 12.55 -2.51
N GLU A 231 18.54 12.29 -1.86
CA GLU A 231 19.73 13.13 -1.93
C GLU A 231 20.29 13.23 -3.37
N GLU A 232 20.37 12.09 -4.06
CA GLU A 232 20.94 11.98 -5.40
C GLU A 232 20.21 12.87 -6.43
N VAL A 233 18.89 12.99 -6.30
CA VAL A 233 18.09 13.82 -7.22
C VAL A 233 17.94 15.28 -6.78
N GLY A 234 18.55 15.67 -5.64
CA GLY A 234 18.61 17.05 -5.18
C GLY A 234 17.51 17.48 -4.21
N PHE A 235 16.91 16.54 -3.46
CA PHE A 235 16.11 16.90 -2.30
C PHE A 235 17.00 17.32 -1.13
N GLY A 236 16.51 18.27 -0.33
CA GLY A 236 17.10 18.68 0.96
C GLY A 236 16.04 18.63 2.05
N ASP A 237 16.40 19.07 3.26
CA ASP A 237 15.54 19.01 4.46
C ASP A 237 14.92 17.60 4.62
N ILE A 238 15.74 16.56 4.43
CA ILE A 238 15.30 15.17 4.46
C ILE A 238 15.13 14.72 5.90
N HIS A 239 13.93 14.26 6.22
CA HIS A 239 13.60 13.64 7.51
C HIS A 239 13.09 12.22 7.28
N LEU A 240 13.73 11.25 7.94
CA LEU A 240 13.34 9.85 7.91
C LEU A 240 12.93 9.38 9.30
N THR A 241 11.74 8.80 9.42
CA THR A 241 11.31 8.03 10.58
C THR A 241 11.23 6.56 10.19
N TYR A 242 12.03 5.72 10.84
CA TYR A 242 12.01 4.27 10.65
C TYR A 242 11.41 3.61 11.90
N GLU A 243 10.34 2.88 11.70
CA GLU A 243 9.60 2.21 12.77
C GLU A 243 9.65 0.70 12.61
N VAL A 244 10.04 0.00 13.67
CA VAL A 244 10.01 -1.47 13.74
C VAL A 244 8.97 -1.89 14.75
N GLU A 245 8.12 -2.83 14.35
CA GLU A 245 7.11 -3.43 15.20
C GLU A 245 7.29 -4.95 15.25
N ILE A 246 7.39 -5.51 16.46
CA ILE A 246 7.40 -6.95 16.71
C ILE A 246 6.34 -7.21 17.78
N ASN A 247 5.19 -7.71 17.37
CA ASN A 247 4.03 -7.88 18.21
C ASN A 247 3.46 -9.30 18.07
N PRO A 248 2.76 -9.85 19.07
CA PRO A 248 1.91 -11.01 18.87
C PRO A 248 0.91 -10.77 17.73
N ARG A 249 0.67 -11.77 16.90
CA ARG A 249 -0.41 -11.68 15.92
C ARG A 249 -1.76 -11.70 16.63
N PRO A 250 -2.72 -10.86 16.20
CA PRO A 250 -4.10 -11.00 16.69
C PRO A 250 -4.73 -12.29 16.12
N PRO A 251 -5.67 -12.92 16.85
CA PRO A 251 -6.51 -13.97 16.32
C PRO A 251 -7.23 -13.53 15.03
N GLN A 252 -7.32 -14.43 14.06
CA GLN A 252 -7.95 -14.15 12.77
C GLN A 252 -8.91 -15.27 12.38
N ASP A 253 -9.95 -14.93 11.64
CA ASP A 253 -10.81 -15.93 10.98
C ASP A 253 -10.01 -16.70 9.93
N TRP A 254 -10.07 -18.02 10.01
CA TRP A 254 -9.29 -18.90 9.13
C TRP A 254 -9.65 -18.76 7.65
N VAL A 255 -10.94 -18.64 7.33
CA VAL A 255 -11.42 -18.54 5.93
C VAL A 255 -10.93 -17.22 5.31
N ARG A 256 -11.02 -16.15 6.08
CA ARG A 256 -10.50 -14.85 5.68
C ARG A 256 -8.99 -14.89 5.49
N TYR A 257 -8.25 -15.49 6.43
CA TYR A 257 -6.80 -15.63 6.34
C TYR A 257 -6.38 -16.41 5.08
N LEU A 258 -7.01 -17.57 4.81
CA LEU A 258 -6.76 -18.39 3.64
C LEU A 258 -6.93 -17.64 2.31
N ASN A 259 -7.93 -16.78 2.23
CA ASN A 259 -8.32 -16.12 0.99
C ASN A 259 -7.79 -14.69 0.87
N SER A 260 -7.00 -14.22 1.86
CA SER A 260 -6.31 -12.92 1.76
C SER A 260 -4.98 -13.05 1.01
N SER A 261 -4.60 -11.98 0.32
CA SER A 261 -3.28 -11.85 -0.29
C SER A 261 -2.61 -10.57 0.17
N GLY A 262 -1.35 -10.66 0.60
CA GLY A 262 -0.57 -9.52 1.11
C GLY A 262 -0.22 -8.48 0.04
N ASN A 263 -0.19 -8.88 -1.23
CA ASN A 263 0.10 -8.00 -2.36
C ASN A 263 -0.58 -8.52 -3.66
N PRO A 264 -0.72 -7.68 -4.70
CA PRO A 264 -1.40 -8.07 -5.94
C PRO A 264 -0.64 -9.11 -6.79
N LEU A 265 0.64 -9.34 -6.48
CA LEU A 265 1.54 -10.22 -7.23
C LEU A 265 1.70 -11.61 -6.59
N SER A 266 1.08 -11.83 -5.43
CA SER A 266 1.16 -13.10 -4.71
C SER A 266 -0.16 -13.87 -4.74
N PRO A 267 -0.11 -15.21 -4.73
CA PRO A 267 -1.29 -16.02 -4.52
C PRO A 267 -1.86 -15.78 -3.11
N THR A 268 -3.11 -16.17 -2.90
CA THR A 268 -3.64 -16.41 -1.55
C THR A 268 -3.04 -17.70 -1.00
N LEU A 269 -3.07 -17.89 0.31
CA LEU A 269 -2.64 -19.17 0.90
C LEU A 269 -3.47 -20.34 0.36
N ASN A 270 -4.77 -20.14 0.16
CA ASN A 270 -5.66 -21.15 -0.42
C ASN A 270 -5.19 -21.59 -1.82
N GLU A 271 -4.88 -20.63 -2.69
CA GLU A 271 -4.34 -20.90 -4.03
C GLU A 271 -3.00 -21.63 -3.95
N ALA A 272 -2.08 -21.17 -3.11
CA ALA A 272 -0.77 -21.77 -2.92
C ALA A 272 -0.85 -23.23 -2.45
N LEU A 273 -1.71 -23.52 -1.46
CA LEU A 273 -1.92 -24.88 -0.94
C LEU A 273 -2.50 -25.82 -2.00
N HIS A 274 -3.42 -25.33 -2.84
CA HIS A 274 -4.00 -26.17 -3.90
C HIS A 274 -3.03 -26.42 -5.05
N GLN A 275 -2.14 -25.49 -5.33
CA GLN A 275 -1.15 -25.60 -6.40
C GLN A 275 0.03 -26.49 -6.01
N SER A 276 0.43 -26.49 -4.73
CA SER A 276 1.71 -27.08 -4.31
C SER A 276 1.58 -28.38 -3.53
N LEU A 277 0.43 -28.67 -2.92
CA LEU A 277 0.29 -29.79 -1.99
C LEU A 277 -0.74 -30.83 -2.47
N MET A 278 -0.39 -32.10 -2.27
CA MET A 278 -1.33 -33.21 -2.37
C MET A 278 -2.40 -33.10 -1.26
N PRO A 279 -3.59 -33.72 -1.43
CA PRO A 279 -4.68 -33.59 -0.43
C PRO A 279 -4.25 -33.90 1.00
N ALA A 280 -3.52 -35.00 1.24
CA ALA A 280 -3.07 -35.38 2.56
C ALA A 280 -2.03 -34.41 3.16
N GLU A 281 -1.15 -33.82 2.32
CA GLU A 281 -0.18 -32.80 2.76
C GLU A 281 -0.91 -31.51 3.16
N ARG A 282 -1.91 -31.13 2.38
CA ARG A 282 -2.75 -29.95 2.63
C ARG A 282 -3.52 -30.09 3.95
N GLU A 283 -4.11 -31.27 4.21
CA GLU A 283 -4.78 -31.53 5.47
C GLU A 283 -3.82 -31.38 6.67
N ARG A 284 -2.59 -31.89 6.56
CA ARG A 284 -1.55 -31.73 7.58
C ARG A 284 -1.17 -30.27 7.79
N PHE A 285 -0.97 -29.53 6.70
CA PHE A 285 -0.66 -28.10 6.78
C PHE A 285 -1.79 -27.34 7.48
N VAL A 286 -3.03 -27.54 7.05
CA VAL A 286 -4.21 -26.87 7.64
C VAL A 286 -4.36 -27.24 9.11
N ALA A 287 -4.20 -28.51 9.48
CA ALA A 287 -4.28 -28.96 10.87
C ALA A 287 -3.24 -28.30 11.77
N ALA A 288 -2.02 -28.05 11.25
CA ALA A 288 -0.96 -27.36 12.00
C ALA A 288 -1.19 -25.84 12.06
N MET A 289 -1.55 -25.22 10.94
CA MET A 289 -1.59 -23.76 10.81
C MET A 289 -2.87 -23.12 11.38
N ARG A 290 -4.02 -23.72 11.11
CA ARG A 290 -5.32 -23.16 11.49
C ARG A 290 -5.45 -22.81 12.97
N PRO A 291 -5.09 -23.69 13.93
CA PRO A 291 -5.19 -23.35 15.35
C PRO A 291 -4.28 -22.17 15.75
N LEU A 292 -3.12 -22.02 15.08
CA LEU A 292 -2.19 -20.93 15.34
C LEU A 292 -2.79 -19.60 14.89
N VAL A 293 -3.42 -19.58 13.71
CA VAL A 293 -4.10 -18.39 13.16
C VAL A 293 -5.30 -17.98 14.01
N GLU A 294 -6.18 -18.95 14.32
CA GLU A 294 -7.41 -18.69 15.09
C GLU A 294 -7.13 -18.26 16.54
N GLN A 295 -5.99 -18.67 17.11
CA GLN A 295 -5.55 -18.31 18.47
C GLN A 295 -4.56 -17.16 18.52
N GLY A 296 -4.09 -16.65 17.37
CA GLY A 296 -3.09 -15.59 17.32
C GLY A 296 -1.71 -16.01 17.84
N ARG A 297 -1.33 -17.29 17.70
CA ARG A 297 -0.05 -17.83 18.18
C ARG A 297 1.08 -17.61 17.18
N GLY A 298 1.23 -16.41 16.68
CA GLY A 298 2.28 -16.00 15.76
C GLY A 298 2.92 -14.69 16.17
N SER A 299 3.97 -14.31 15.46
CA SER A 299 4.64 -13.02 15.59
C SER A 299 4.41 -12.19 14.34
N LEU A 300 3.92 -10.99 14.50
CA LEU A 300 3.87 -9.99 13.44
C LEU A 300 5.16 -9.17 13.51
N ARG A 301 6.01 -9.33 12.51
CA ARG A 301 7.25 -8.55 12.37
C ARG A 301 7.08 -7.65 11.14
N ARG A 302 7.27 -6.35 11.32
CA ARG A 302 7.21 -5.39 10.22
C ARG A 302 8.06 -4.19 10.50
N ALA A 303 8.58 -3.59 9.44
CA ALA A 303 9.20 -2.27 9.49
C ALA A 303 8.59 -1.38 8.42
N LYS A 304 8.60 -0.10 8.69
CA LYS A 304 8.06 0.94 7.82
C LYS A 304 8.90 2.21 7.92
N ALA A 305 8.98 2.94 6.84
CA ALA A 305 9.67 4.20 6.74
C ALA A 305 8.71 5.32 6.31
N TYR A 306 8.82 6.46 6.97
CA TYR A 306 8.22 7.72 6.54
C TYR A 306 9.37 8.67 6.19
N LEU A 307 9.40 9.13 4.95
CA LEU A 307 10.37 10.11 4.49
C LEU A 307 9.65 11.38 4.08
N SER A 308 10.08 12.52 4.58
CA SER A 308 9.70 13.82 4.05
C SER A 308 10.92 14.60 3.61
N ALA A 309 10.79 15.37 2.54
CA ALA A 309 11.88 16.13 1.95
C ALA A 309 11.37 17.37 1.22
N ARG A 310 12.27 18.30 0.90
CA ARG A 310 11.99 19.50 0.11
C ARG A 310 12.82 19.52 -1.15
N ARG A 311 12.21 19.91 -2.27
CA ARG A 311 12.95 20.25 -3.48
C ARG A 311 13.78 21.51 -3.20
N VAL A 312 15.11 21.38 -3.18
CA VAL A 312 16.02 22.55 -3.13
C VAL A 312 16.07 23.20 -4.51
N GLN A 313 16.40 24.49 -4.53
CA GLN A 313 16.41 25.29 -5.78
C GLN A 313 17.38 24.75 -6.82
#